data_3a939c09ad42e843b8c33a91c2a11581
#
_entry.id   3a939c09ad42e843b8c33a91c2a11581
#
_cell.length_a   1.000
_cell.length_b   1.000
_cell.length_c   1.000
_cell.angle_alpha   90.00
_cell.angle_beta   90.00
_cell.angle_gamma   90.00
#
_symmetry.space_group_name_H-M   'P 1'
#
loop_
_entity.id
_entity.type
_entity.pdbx_description
1 polymer ?
#
loop_
_entity_poly.entity_id
_entity_poly.type
_entity_poly.pdbx_seq_one_letter_code
_entity_poly.pdbx_strand_id
1 'polypeptide(L)'
;QVDTGRGQGGVQSFLDQYLDSMFTCGQGVGEIVLTPDGRDVAALLCASPEQVEIREGDTPLEFRLCARNPNGQLEDLPWQELLLFTPFQPGTDSPYGVSLLRSMPFLCGILLKIYQAIGQNWERVGNLRFAVVCKPGEGDGLSAQERGEMMAREWSSAMGATRRGAVRDFVAVGDVEVKVIG
;
A
#
# COMPACT_ATOMS: atom_id res chain seq x y z
N GLN A 1 -29.82 -15.49 18.40
CA GLN A 1 -28.90 -14.55 17.78
C GLN A 1 -28.15 -15.28 16.67
N VAL A 2 -28.21 -14.79 15.45
CA VAL A 2 -27.58 -15.43 14.28
C VAL A 2 -26.06 -15.33 14.43
N ASP A 3 -25.34 -16.43 14.26
CA ASP A 3 -23.89 -16.48 14.26
C ASP A 3 -23.34 -15.96 12.91
N THR A 4 -22.24 -15.24 12.93
CA THR A 4 -21.56 -14.73 11.72
C THR A 4 -20.13 -15.26 11.59
N GLY A 5 -19.79 -16.23 12.41
CA GLY A 5 -18.45 -16.80 12.49
C GLY A 5 -17.48 -15.97 13.34
N ARG A 6 -16.35 -16.58 13.68
CA ARG A 6 -15.24 -15.94 14.43
C ARG A 6 -15.65 -15.29 15.76
N GLY A 7 -16.71 -15.80 16.41
CA GLY A 7 -17.22 -15.26 17.68
C GLY A 7 -18.01 -13.96 17.54
N GLN A 8 -18.35 -13.54 16.34
CA GLN A 8 -19.22 -12.40 16.08
C GLN A 8 -20.65 -12.89 15.84
N GLY A 9 -21.62 -12.04 16.06
CA GLY A 9 -23.02 -12.38 15.89
C GLY A 9 -23.89 -11.19 15.53
N GLY A 10 -25.01 -11.50 14.91
CA GLY A 10 -26.02 -10.52 14.50
C GLY A 10 -25.90 -10.13 13.03
N VAL A 11 -27.04 -9.81 12.44
CA VAL A 11 -27.18 -9.45 11.03
C VAL A 11 -26.32 -8.22 10.68
N GLN A 12 -26.15 -7.29 11.63
CA GLN A 12 -25.30 -6.11 11.40
C GLN A 12 -23.84 -6.48 11.10
N SER A 13 -23.27 -7.42 11.88
CA SER A 13 -21.89 -7.87 11.65
C SER A 13 -21.73 -8.56 10.30
N PHE A 14 -22.73 -9.33 9.88
CA PHE A 14 -22.74 -9.91 8.54
C PHE A 14 -22.78 -8.82 7.45
N LEU A 15 -23.68 -7.86 7.57
CA LEU A 15 -23.81 -6.78 6.58
C LEU A 15 -22.55 -5.95 6.46
N ASP A 16 -21.89 -5.62 7.58
CA ASP A 16 -20.65 -4.86 7.57
C ASP A 16 -19.55 -5.61 6.79
N GLN A 17 -19.37 -6.90 7.03
CA GLN A 17 -18.39 -7.72 6.31
C GLN A 17 -18.77 -7.90 4.83
N TYR A 18 -20.06 -8.15 4.56
CA TYR A 18 -20.56 -8.36 3.21
C TYR A 18 -20.43 -7.12 2.34
N LEU A 19 -20.83 -5.96 2.86
CA LEU A 19 -20.72 -4.67 2.15
C LEU A 19 -19.27 -4.23 1.99
N ASP A 20 -18.43 -4.42 3.02
CA ASP A 20 -17.00 -4.13 2.91
C ASP A 20 -16.38 -4.93 1.75
N SER A 21 -16.64 -6.22 1.70
CA SER A 21 -16.19 -7.09 0.60
C SER A 21 -16.74 -6.64 -0.76
N MET A 22 -18.03 -6.29 -0.82
CA MET A 22 -18.67 -5.84 -2.05
C MET A 22 -18.05 -4.55 -2.58
N PHE A 23 -17.72 -3.60 -1.73
CA PHE A 23 -17.13 -2.32 -2.16
C PHE A 23 -15.63 -2.43 -2.45
N THR A 24 -14.90 -3.21 -1.67
CA THR A 24 -13.44 -3.35 -1.81
C THR A 24 -13.05 -4.30 -2.94
N CYS A 25 -13.72 -5.45 -3.05
CA CYS A 25 -13.43 -6.46 -4.06
C CYS A 25 -14.32 -6.35 -5.31
N GLY A 26 -15.42 -5.61 -5.22
CA GLY A 26 -16.40 -5.49 -6.30
C GLY A 26 -17.52 -6.54 -6.23
N GLN A 27 -17.48 -7.44 -5.27
CA GLN A 27 -18.53 -8.46 -5.10
C GLN A 27 -18.62 -8.92 -3.65
N GLY A 28 -19.85 -9.13 -3.18
CA GLY A 28 -20.16 -9.75 -1.91
C GLY A 28 -20.50 -11.22 -2.12
N VAL A 29 -19.92 -12.08 -1.30
CA VAL A 29 -20.22 -13.51 -1.28
C VAL A 29 -20.59 -13.93 0.13
N GLY A 30 -21.69 -14.63 0.28
CA GLY A 30 -22.16 -15.11 1.58
C GLY A 30 -22.88 -16.43 1.47
N GLU A 31 -23.09 -17.04 2.61
CA GLU A 31 -23.81 -18.31 2.77
C GLU A 31 -24.80 -18.19 3.91
N ILE A 32 -26.01 -18.69 3.67
CA ILE A 32 -27.06 -18.86 4.67
C ILE A 32 -26.98 -20.27 5.19
N VAL A 33 -26.64 -20.44 6.45
CA VAL A 33 -26.60 -21.73 7.10
C VAL A 33 -27.95 -21.95 7.86
N LEU A 34 -28.66 -22.97 7.50
CA LEU A 34 -29.92 -23.31 8.17
C LEU A 34 -29.69 -24.17 9.42
N THR A 35 -30.63 -24.15 10.33
CA THR A 35 -30.71 -25.10 11.44
C THR A 35 -30.93 -26.53 10.92
N PRO A 36 -30.58 -27.58 11.68
CA PRO A 36 -30.72 -28.96 11.22
C PRO A 36 -32.15 -29.37 10.84
N ASP A 37 -33.15 -28.67 11.36
CA ASP A 37 -34.57 -28.87 10.99
C ASP A 37 -35.00 -28.03 9.77
N GLY A 38 -34.11 -27.21 9.23
CA GLY A 38 -34.31 -26.38 8.03
C GLY A 38 -35.35 -25.26 8.19
N ARG A 39 -35.73 -24.91 9.42
CA ARG A 39 -36.80 -23.94 9.67
C ARG A 39 -36.30 -22.54 9.96
N ASP A 40 -35.11 -22.44 10.51
CA ASP A 40 -34.51 -21.16 10.94
C ASP A 40 -33.11 -21.00 10.40
N VAL A 41 -32.62 -19.75 10.42
CA VAL A 41 -31.23 -19.41 10.06
C VAL A 41 -30.35 -19.58 11.29
N ALA A 42 -29.41 -20.50 11.22
CA ALA A 42 -28.41 -20.74 12.27
C ALA A 42 -27.26 -19.73 12.16
N ALA A 43 -26.74 -19.50 10.96
CA ALA A 43 -25.64 -18.57 10.74
C ALA A 43 -25.74 -17.88 9.38
N LEU A 44 -25.09 -16.71 9.28
CA LEU A 44 -24.83 -15.99 8.05
C LEU A 44 -23.31 -15.82 7.93
N LEU A 45 -22.71 -16.44 6.94
CA LEU A 45 -21.27 -16.46 6.77
C LEU A 45 -20.87 -15.63 5.55
N CYS A 46 -19.78 -14.87 5.65
CA CYS A 46 -19.15 -14.20 4.51
C CYS A 46 -17.97 -15.05 4.01
N ALA A 47 -17.90 -15.24 2.71
CA ALA A 47 -16.77 -15.88 2.05
C ALA A 47 -15.88 -14.82 1.37
N SER A 48 -14.59 -15.14 1.23
CA SER A 48 -13.70 -14.30 0.43
C SER A 48 -14.04 -14.43 -1.05
N PRO A 49 -14.31 -13.33 -1.76
CA PRO A 49 -14.64 -13.37 -3.18
C PRO A 49 -13.55 -13.99 -4.06
N GLU A 50 -12.30 -13.98 -3.59
CA GLU A 50 -11.16 -14.57 -4.31
C GLU A 50 -11.20 -16.10 -4.35
N GLN A 51 -11.96 -16.72 -3.45
CA GLN A 51 -12.11 -18.18 -3.36
C GLN A 51 -13.27 -18.72 -4.17
N VAL A 52 -14.11 -17.82 -4.71
CA VAL A 52 -15.33 -18.19 -5.42
C VAL A 52 -15.21 -17.76 -6.88
N GLU A 53 -15.48 -18.67 -7.77
CA GLU A 53 -15.53 -18.45 -9.22
C GLU A 53 -16.97 -18.69 -9.71
N ILE A 54 -17.32 -17.98 -10.79
CA ILE A 54 -18.61 -18.13 -11.44
C ILE A 54 -18.43 -19.01 -12.66
N ARG A 55 -19.24 -20.06 -12.77
CA ARG A 55 -19.39 -20.88 -13.97
C ARG A 55 -20.75 -20.58 -14.59
N GLU A 56 -20.77 -20.42 -15.90
CA GLU A 56 -22.02 -20.36 -16.64
C GLU A 56 -22.79 -21.67 -16.50
N GLY A 57 -24.08 -21.57 -16.27
CA GLY A 57 -24.99 -22.69 -16.19
C GLY A 57 -25.41 -23.20 -17.57
N ASP A 58 -26.46 -24.01 -17.60
CA ASP A 58 -26.99 -24.59 -18.85
C ASP A 58 -27.69 -23.52 -19.74
N THR A 59 -28.08 -22.41 -19.16
CA THR A 59 -28.64 -21.24 -19.85
C THR A 59 -27.83 -19.97 -19.56
N PRO A 60 -27.82 -18.98 -20.47
CA PRO A 60 -27.10 -17.71 -20.28
C PRO A 60 -27.56 -16.89 -19.04
N LEU A 61 -28.71 -17.26 -18.47
CA LEU A 61 -29.26 -16.58 -17.28
C LEU A 61 -28.89 -17.29 -15.99
N GLU A 62 -28.34 -18.50 -16.09
CA GLU A 62 -27.96 -19.30 -14.94
C GLU A 62 -26.46 -19.22 -14.75
N PHE A 63 -26.06 -18.98 -13.53
CA PHE A 63 -24.68 -19.10 -13.10
C PHE A 63 -24.59 -19.96 -11.85
N ARG A 64 -23.46 -20.63 -11.69
CA ARG A 64 -23.15 -21.44 -10.51
C ARG A 64 -21.91 -20.92 -9.84
N LEU A 65 -21.97 -20.87 -8.53
CA LEU A 65 -20.82 -20.52 -7.71
C LEU A 65 -19.98 -21.77 -7.47
N CYS A 66 -18.70 -21.67 -7.76
CA CYS A 66 -17.72 -22.75 -7.64
C CYS A 66 -16.60 -22.31 -6.73
N ALA A 67 -15.95 -23.25 -6.08
CA ALA A 67 -14.71 -23.02 -5.34
C ALA A 67 -13.60 -23.93 -5.87
N ARG A 68 -12.34 -23.50 -5.70
CA ARG A 68 -11.19 -24.36 -5.99
C ARG A 68 -10.91 -25.27 -4.81
N ASN A 69 -10.91 -26.57 -5.08
CA ASN A 69 -10.45 -27.55 -4.09
C ASN A 69 -8.92 -27.50 -3.93
N PRO A 70 -8.33 -28.15 -2.91
CA PRO A 70 -6.88 -28.20 -2.71
C PRO A 70 -6.07 -28.73 -3.90
N ASN A 71 -6.72 -29.47 -4.80
CA ASN A 71 -6.10 -30.00 -6.03
C ASN A 71 -6.16 -29.00 -7.21
N GLY A 72 -6.73 -27.81 -7.00
CA GLY A 72 -6.85 -26.76 -8.02
C GLY A 72 -8.01 -26.95 -8.99
N GLN A 73 -8.86 -27.97 -8.79
CA GLN A 73 -10.03 -28.20 -9.62
C GLN A 73 -11.20 -27.34 -9.12
N LEU A 74 -12.00 -26.83 -10.06
CA LEU A 74 -13.23 -26.11 -9.76
C LEU A 74 -14.35 -27.12 -9.46
N GLU A 75 -14.94 -26.99 -8.29
CA GLU A 75 -16.10 -27.75 -7.86
C GLU A 75 -17.27 -26.82 -7.59
N ASP A 76 -18.46 -27.20 -8.04
CA ASP A 76 -19.67 -26.46 -7.75
C ASP A 76 -19.93 -26.48 -6.24
N LEU A 77 -20.18 -25.32 -5.65
CA LEU A 77 -20.54 -25.25 -4.24
C LEU A 77 -21.91 -25.92 -4.03
N PRO A 78 -22.08 -26.65 -2.94
CA PRO A 78 -23.37 -27.23 -2.61
C PRO A 78 -24.38 -26.12 -2.23
N TRP A 79 -25.66 -26.43 -2.29
CA TRP A 79 -26.74 -25.55 -1.80
C TRP A 79 -26.73 -24.16 -2.44
N GLN A 80 -26.62 -24.11 -3.78
CA GLN A 80 -26.56 -22.87 -4.56
C GLN A 80 -27.65 -21.85 -4.18
N GLU A 81 -28.82 -22.32 -3.78
CA GLU A 81 -29.96 -21.51 -3.35
C GLU A 81 -29.77 -20.81 -1.99
N LEU A 82 -28.80 -21.26 -1.20
CA LEU A 82 -28.42 -20.64 0.09
C LEU A 82 -27.19 -19.72 -0.04
N LEU A 83 -26.61 -19.64 -1.22
CA LEU A 83 -25.49 -18.77 -1.50
C LEU A 83 -25.97 -17.39 -1.91
N LEU A 84 -25.35 -16.37 -1.34
CA LEU A 84 -25.57 -14.96 -1.68
C LEU A 84 -24.41 -14.51 -2.54
N PHE A 85 -24.73 -13.99 -3.72
CA PHE A 85 -23.73 -13.37 -4.60
C PHE A 85 -24.28 -12.06 -5.12
N THR A 86 -23.57 -10.97 -4.84
CA THR A 86 -23.97 -9.63 -5.29
C THR A 86 -22.78 -8.93 -5.93
N PRO A 87 -22.75 -8.84 -7.28
CA PRO A 87 -21.75 -8.03 -7.96
C PRO A 87 -22.07 -6.55 -7.82
N PHE A 88 -21.04 -5.73 -7.56
CA PHE A 88 -21.17 -4.28 -7.51
C PHE A 88 -20.87 -3.68 -8.87
N GLN A 89 -21.83 -2.95 -9.45
CA GLN A 89 -21.71 -2.33 -10.77
C GLN A 89 -21.11 -3.29 -11.85
N PRO A 90 -21.72 -4.47 -12.06
CA PRO A 90 -21.23 -5.39 -13.07
C PRO A 90 -21.30 -4.75 -14.46
N GLY A 91 -20.32 -5.06 -15.31
CA GLY A 91 -20.37 -4.72 -16.73
C GLY A 91 -21.43 -5.51 -17.48
N THR A 92 -21.76 -5.11 -18.70
CA THR A 92 -22.71 -5.85 -19.56
C THR A 92 -22.18 -7.23 -19.98
N ASP A 93 -20.87 -7.38 -20.03
CA ASP A 93 -20.20 -8.57 -20.57
C ASP A 93 -19.50 -9.41 -19.49
N SER A 94 -19.74 -9.11 -18.22
CA SER A 94 -19.09 -9.82 -17.11
C SER A 94 -20.06 -10.00 -15.94
N PRO A 95 -20.17 -11.20 -15.38
CA PRO A 95 -20.95 -11.45 -14.17
C PRO A 95 -20.25 -10.92 -12.90
N TYR A 96 -18.99 -10.54 -13.02
CA TYR A 96 -18.21 -10.03 -11.90
C TYR A 96 -18.44 -8.53 -11.71
N GLY A 97 -18.47 -8.13 -10.47
CA GLY A 97 -18.57 -6.73 -10.10
C GLY A 97 -17.23 -5.99 -10.22
N VAL A 98 -17.30 -4.68 -10.08
CA VAL A 98 -16.16 -3.78 -10.17
C VAL A 98 -15.93 -3.09 -8.84
N SER A 99 -14.74 -3.24 -8.27
CA SER A 99 -14.36 -2.58 -7.03
C SER A 99 -14.45 -1.06 -7.12
N LEU A 100 -14.98 -0.42 -6.09
CA LEU A 100 -14.91 1.05 -5.92
C LEU A 100 -13.45 1.54 -5.88
N LEU A 101 -12.55 0.70 -5.40
CA LEU A 101 -11.13 1.02 -5.25
C LEU A 101 -10.31 0.80 -6.53
N ARG A 102 -10.98 0.46 -7.66
CA ARG A 102 -10.30 0.14 -8.93
C ARG A 102 -9.28 1.18 -9.38
N SER A 103 -9.57 2.45 -9.17
CA SER A 103 -8.68 3.56 -9.54
C SER A 103 -7.68 3.95 -8.44
N MET A 104 -7.84 3.44 -7.22
CA MET A 104 -6.98 3.79 -6.09
C MET A 104 -5.49 3.43 -6.30
N PRO A 105 -5.12 2.28 -6.89
CA PRO A 105 -3.72 1.96 -7.13
C PRO A 105 -3.00 3.02 -7.97
N PHE A 106 -3.67 3.58 -8.96
CA PHE A 106 -3.12 4.67 -9.78
C PHE A 106 -2.92 5.95 -8.96
N LEU A 107 -3.92 6.35 -8.16
CA LEU A 107 -3.83 7.52 -7.29
C LEU A 107 -2.76 7.35 -6.21
N CYS A 108 -2.70 6.18 -5.57
CA CYS A 108 -1.67 5.85 -4.60
C CYS A 108 -0.27 5.89 -5.23
N GLY A 109 -0.12 5.41 -6.45
CA GLY A 109 1.13 5.47 -7.20
C GLY A 109 1.61 6.92 -7.44
N ILE A 110 0.70 7.83 -7.76
CA ILE A 110 1.00 9.26 -7.90
C ILE A 110 1.40 9.85 -6.54
N LEU A 111 0.63 9.60 -5.49
CA LEU A 111 0.91 10.10 -4.14
C LEU A 111 2.28 9.62 -3.63
N LEU A 112 2.60 8.34 -3.81
CA LEU A 112 3.91 7.80 -3.45
C LEU A 112 5.05 8.52 -4.18
N LYS A 113 4.90 8.81 -5.46
CA LYS A 113 5.90 9.57 -6.23
C LYS A 113 6.05 11.00 -5.71
N ILE A 114 4.95 11.65 -5.32
CA ILE A 114 4.96 12.98 -4.73
C ILE A 114 5.70 12.94 -3.39
N TYR A 115 5.38 12.00 -2.50
CA TYR A 115 6.07 11.86 -1.21
C TYR A 115 7.56 11.55 -1.38
N GLN A 116 7.92 10.70 -2.33
CA GLN A 116 9.32 10.43 -2.65
C GLN A 116 10.05 11.69 -3.15
N ALA A 117 9.40 12.47 -4.02
CA ALA A 117 9.98 13.73 -4.51
C ALA A 117 10.14 14.76 -3.39
N ILE A 118 9.14 14.88 -2.49
CA ILE A 118 9.24 15.74 -1.30
C ILE A 118 10.40 15.26 -0.41
N GLY A 119 10.51 13.98 -0.13
CA GLY A 119 11.59 13.41 0.67
C GLY A 119 12.98 13.71 0.06
N GLN A 120 13.15 13.48 -1.24
CA GLN A 120 14.38 13.78 -1.96
C GLN A 120 14.73 15.29 -1.95
N ASN A 121 13.71 16.15 -2.12
CA ASN A 121 13.90 17.59 -2.04
C ASN A 121 14.27 18.01 -0.62
N TRP A 122 13.63 17.44 0.39
CA TRP A 122 13.97 17.69 1.80
C TRP A 122 15.41 17.26 2.11
N GLU A 123 15.84 16.10 1.64
CA GLU A 123 17.23 15.67 1.77
C GLU A 123 18.21 16.58 1.04
N ARG A 124 17.82 17.12 -0.12
CA ARG A 124 18.64 18.07 -0.89
C ARG A 124 18.71 19.45 -0.25
N VAL A 125 17.58 19.95 0.26
CA VAL A 125 17.50 21.28 0.90
C VAL A 125 18.05 21.23 2.31
N GLY A 126 17.83 20.14 3.04
CA GLY A 126 18.44 19.88 4.34
C GLY A 126 19.96 19.67 4.27
N ASN A 127 20.47 19.27 3.11
CA ASN A 127 21.89 19.26 2.77
C ASN A 127 22.18 20.44 1.82
N LEU A 128 22.17 21.67 2.36
CA LEU A 128 22.66 22.83 1.64
C LEU A 128 24.02 22.46 1.03
N ARG A 129 24.12 22.56 -0.29
CA ARG A 129 25.40 22.36 -0.97
C ARG A 129 26.19 23.63 -0.83
N PHE A 130 27.32 23.53 -0.18
CA PHE A 130 28.24 24.61 -0.05
C PHE A 130 29.47 24.35 -0.94
N ALA A 131 29.95 25.36 -1.64
CA ALA A 131 31.30 25.35 -2.20
C ALA A 131 32.20 26.06 -1.23
N VAL A 132 33.24 25.37 -0.81
CA VAL A 132 34.29 25.94 0.03
C VAL A 132 35.45 26.29 -0.90
N VAL A 133 35.66 27.56 -1.09
CA VAL A 133 36.75 28.07 -1.92
C VAL A 133 37.90 28.51 -1.01
N CYS A 134 39.01 27.78 -1.09
CA CYS A 134 40.25 28.16 -0.37
C CYS A 134 41.07 29.06 -1.26
N LYS A 135 41.32 30.28 -0.83
CA LYS A 135 42.28 31.16 -1.53
C LYS A 135 43.71 30.77 -1.19
N PRO A 136 44.65 30.83 -2.14
CA PRO A 136 46.05 30.56 -1.86
C PRO A 136 46.57 31.61 -0.85
N GLY A 137 46.96 31.18 0.34
CA GLY A 137 47.56 32.00 1.36
C GLY A 137 49.09 32.04 1.15
N GLU A 138 49.68 33.20 1.29
CA GLU A 138 51.15 33.36 1.33
C GLU A 138 51.62 32.90 2.73
N GLY A 139 52.33 31.79 2.81
CA GLY A 139 53.10 31.46 4.01
C GLY A 139 52.99 30.06 4.59
N ASP A 140 52.01 29.22 4.21
CA ASP A 140 51.94 27.84 4.69
C ASP A 140 52.55 26.89 3.66
N GLY A 141 53.50 26.06 4.08
CA GLY A 141 54.20 25.11 3.22
C GLY A 141 53.37 23.97 2.63
N LEU A 142 52.03 24.05 2.73
CA LEU A 142 51.09 23.06 2.17
C LEU A 142 50.68 23.48 0.75
N SER A 143 50.65 22.51 -0.16
CA SER A 143 50.12 22.72 -1.50
C SER A 143 48.62 23.04 -1.47
N ALA A 144 48.12 23.75 -2.47
CA ALA A 144 46.69 24.08 -2.60
C ALA A 144 45.82 22.78 -2.61
N GLN A 145 46.37 21.71 -3.14
CA GLN A 145 45.68 20.39 -3.21
C GLN A 145 45.56 19.76 -1.83
N GLU A 146 46.64 19.69 -1.03
CA GLU A 146 46.63 19.14 0.33
C GLU A 146 45.67 19.89 1.24
N ARG A 147 45.61 21.20 1.09
CA ARG A 147 44.67 22.09 1.82
C ARG A 147 43.21 21.78 1.44
N GLY A 148 42.97 21.63 0.14
CA GLY A 148 41.62 21.24 -0.37
C GLY A 148 41.16 19.90 0.14
N GLU A 149 42.02 18.88 0.17
CA GLU A 149 41.72 17.56 0.69
C GLU A 149 41.45 17.58 2.20
N MET A 150 42.22 18.31 2.96
CA MET A 150 42.04 18.48 4.40
C MET A 150 40.69 19.12 4.72
N MET A 151 40.31 20.18 4.00
CA MET A 151 39.02 20.84 4.13
C MET A 151 37.87 19.95 3.72
N ALA A 152 38.00 19.17 2.65
CA ALA A 152 36.99 18.23 2.20
C ALA A 152 36.73 17.12 3.26
N ARG A 153 37.77 16.64 3.93
CA ARG A 153 37.62 15.65 5.02
C ARG A 153 36.91 16.23 6.23
N GLU A 154 37.34 17.45 6.67
CA GLU A 154 36.70 18.14 7.79
C GLU A 154 35.23 18.44 7.51
N TRP A 155 34.91 18.93 6.30
CA TRP A 155 33.54 19.20 5.86
C TRP A 155 32.70 17.92 5.84
N SER A 156 33.22 16.84 5.25
CA SER A 156 32.54 15.55 5.20
C SER A 156 32.28 14.99 6.62
N SER A 157 33.22 15.17 7.53
CA SER A 157 33.06 14.77 8.93
C SER A 157 31.97 15.55 9.63
N ALA A 158 31.92 16.87 9.46
CA ALA A 158 30.90 17.74 10.04
C ALA A 158 29.49 17.42 9.50
N MET A 159 29.36 17.23 8.18
CA MET A 159 28.09 16.84 7.54
C MET A 159 27.64 15.45 7.96
N GLY A 160 28.53 14.49 8.10
CA GLY A 160 28.23 13.15 8.60
C GLY A 160 27.74 13.15 10.05
N ALA A 161 28.21 14.07 10.87
CA ALA A 161 27.73 14.27 12.24
C ALA A 161 26.32 14.87 12.26
N THR A 162 26.04 15.86 11.42
CA THR A 162 24.72 16.50 11.29
C THR A 162 23.64 15.49 10.83
N ARG A 163 23.97 14.61 9.90
CA ARG A 163 23.06 13.52 9.48
C ARG A 163 22.67 12.56 10.63
N ARG A 164 23.51 12.42 11.63
CA ARG A 164 23.25 11.61 12.83
C ARG A 164 22.60 12.39 13.96
N GLY A 165 22.12 13.62 13.71
CA GLY A 165 21.45 14.46 14.69
C GLY A 165 22.38 15.25 15.63
N ALA A 166 23.69 15.21 15.39
CA ALA A 166 24.65 16.03 16.13
C ALA A 166 24.94 17.31 15.35
N VAL A 167 24.58 18.45 15.90
CA VAL A 167 24.92 19.75 15.33
C VAL A 167 26.42 19.98 15.57
N ARG A 168 27.19 20.06 14.50
CA ARG A 168 28.62 20.36 14.55
C ARG A 168 28.92 21.51 13.62
N ASP A 169 29.37 22.59 14.18
CA ASP A 169 29.79 23.78 13.38
C ASP A 169 31.09 23.49 12.63
N PHE A 170 31.13 23.91 11.38
CA PHE A 170 32.35 23.88 10.59
C PHE A 170 33.16 25.13 10.91
N VAL A 171 34.37 24.94 11.41
CA VAL A 171 35.32 26.03 11.69
C VAL A 171 36.47 25.96 10.69
N ALA A 172 36.56 26.93 9.83
CA ALA A 172 37.68 27.08 8.90
C ALA A 172 38.67 28.14 9.42
N VAL A 173 39.94 27.78 9.40
CA VAL A 173 41.02 28.73 9.74
C VAL A 173 41.75 29.11 8.44
N GLY A 174 41.72 30.39 8.08
CA GLY A 174 42.31 30.92 6.86
C GLY A 174 41.37 31.74 6.00
N ASP A 175 41.81 32.19 4.83
CA ASP A 175 40.97 32.94 3.88
C ASP A 175 40.11 31.98 3.07
N VAL A 176 38.94 31.65 3.63
CA VAL A 176 37.98 30.70 3.09
C VAL A 176 36.66 31.38 2.79
N GLU A 177 36.20 31.27 1.56
CA GLU A 177 34.90 31.78 1.14
C GLU A 177 33.92 30.58 1.00
N VAL A 178 32.79 30.63 1.71
CA VAL A 178 31.74 29.64 1.64
C VAL A 178 30.60 30.17 0.78
N LYS A 179 30.30 29.50 -0.33
CA LYS A 179 29.19 29.86 -1.21
C LYS A 179 28.12 28.78 -1.17
N VAL A 180 26.87 29.20 -1.01
CA VAL A 180 25.72 28.31 -1.18
C VAL A 180 25.53 28.07 -2.68
N ILE A 181 25.55 26.81 -3.09
CA ILE A 181 25.22 26.41 -4.45
C ILE A 181 23.78 25.91 -4.44
N GLY A 182 22.85 26.73 -4.97
CA GLY A 182 21.44 26.40 -5.15
C GLY A 182 21.18 25.60 -6.41
#